data_cb57d75a7314ee1d365c43bdd85178c9
#
_entry.id   cb57d75a7314ee1d365c43bdd85178c9
#
_cell.length_a   1.000
_cell.length_b   1.000
_cell.length_c   1.000
_cell.angle_alpha   90.00
_cell.angle_beta   90.00
_cell.angle_gamma   90.00
#
_symmetry.space_group_name_H-M   'P 1'
#
loop_
_entity.id
_entity.type
_entity.pdbx_description
1 polymer ?
#
loop_
_entity_poly.entity_id
_entity_poly.type
_entity_poly.pdbx_seq_one_letter_code
_entity_poly.pdbx_strand_id
1 'polypeptide(L)'
;AALCTLEAKNEKFPLYKDAKVPMEKRVEDLLSRMTMEEKVLQLSQYVAGRNTNANNIGEEVKNIPAEIGALLYYSTSPGLRNNIQKKAMEESRLGIPVLFGHDVIHGFRTVYPISIAQACSWNPTLVEKACGMAAREARLAGLDWTFSPVIVVARDPRWGRVSEGYGEDPYTNGVFAAASVKGYQGDNLADGKHIAACLKHYIGYGASEAGRDYVYT
;
A
#
# COMPACT_ATOMS: atom_id res chain seq x y z
N ALA A 1 -53.82 4.63 -22.96
CA ALA A 1 -53.04 3.64 -22.19
C ALA A 1 -51.72 3.41 -22.93
N ALA A 2 -50.63 4.07 -22.51
CA ALA A 2 -49.31 3.86 -23.06
C ALA A 2 -48.67 2.72 -22.21
N LEU A 3 -48.42 1.58 -22.87
CA LEU A 3 -47.57 0.53 -22.32
C LEU A 3 -46.13 1.06 -22.24
N CYS A 4 -45.66 1.31 -21.02
CA CYS A 4 -44.28 1.52 -20.73
C CYS A 4 -43.63 0.13 -20.67
N THR A 5 -43.03 -0.33 -21.77
CA THR A 5 -42.20 -1.53 -21.80
C THR A 5 -40.91 -1.23 -21.06
N LEU A 6 -40.78 -1.71 -19.83
CA LEU A 6 -39.50 -1.82 -19.14
C LEU A 6 -38.67 -2.87 -19.91
N GLU A 7 -37.78 -2.39 -20.78
CA GLU A 7 -36.68 -3.19 -21.23
C GLU A 7 -35.77 -3.46 -20.03
N ALA A 8 -35.87 -4.65 -19.45
CA ALA A 8 -34.84 -5.19 -18.59
C ALA A 8 -33.55 -5.28 -19.42
N LYS A 9 -32.67 -4.29 -19.30
CA LYS A 9 -31.31 -4.38 -19.81
C LYS A 9 -30.70 -5.61 -19.15
N ASN A 10 -30.46 -6.65 -19.95
CA ASN A 10 -29.56 -7.74 -19.62
C ASN A 10 -28.19 -7.10 -19.36
N GLU A 11 -27.91 -6.67 -18.12
CA GLU A 11 -26.58 -6.22 -17.74
C GLU A 11 -25.67 -7.43 -17.83
N LYS A 12 -24.93 -7.52 -18.93
CA LYS A 12 -23.84 -8.48 -19.05
C LYS A 12 -22.97 -8.33 -17.83
N PHE A 13 -22.61 -9.45 -17.20
CA PHE A 13 -21.67 -9.48 -16.09
C PHE A 13 -20.47 -8.57 -16.41
N PRO A 14 -20.13 -7.58 -15.57
CA PRO A 14 -19.16 -6.57 -15.92
C PRO A 14 -17.77 -7.19 -16.10
N LEU A 15 -17.07 -6.80 -17.18
CA LEU A 15 -15.79 -7.40 -17.56
C LEU A 15 -14.73 -7.28 -16.45
N TYR A 16 -14.74 -6.17 -15.69
CA TYR A 16 -13.77 -5.98 -14.62
C TYR A 16 -13.86 -7.03 -13.49
N LYS A 17 -15.02 -7.66 -13.31
CA LYS A 17 -15.23 -8.74 -12.33
C LYS A 17 -14.82 -10.12 -12.83
N ASP A 18 -14.60 -10.29 -14.12
CA ASP A 18 -14.19 -11.58 -14.69
C ASP A 18 -12.66 -11.72 -14.68
N ALA A 19 -12.15 -12.58 -13.81
CA ALA A 19 -10.72 -12.85 -13.67
C ALA A 19 -10.07 -13.45 -14.92
N LYS A 20 -10.85 -13.99 -15.88
CA LYS A 20 -10.35 -14.55 -17.14
C LYS A 20 -10.06 -13.49 -18.20
N VAL A 21 -10.61 -12.29 -18.03
CA VAL A 21 -10.37 -11.16 -18.93
C VAL A 21 -9.00 -10.55 -18.65
N PRO A 22 -8.19 -10.19 -19.66
CA PRO A 22 -6.91 -9.51 -19.48
C PRO A 22 -7.03 -8.26 -18.62
N MET A 23 -6.02 -7.99 -17.79
CA MET A 23 -6.04 -6.92 -16.77
C MET A 23 -6.34 -5.56 -17.37
N GLU A 24 -5.71 -5.22 -18.49
CA GLU A 24 -5.89 -3.93 -19.19
C GLU A 24 -7.35 -3.69 -19.53
N LYS A 25 -8.02 -4.70 -20.10
CA LYS A 25 -9.46 -4.60 -20.45
C LYS A 25 -10.35 -4.50 -19.23
N ARG A 26 -9.97 -5.16 -18.13
CA ARG A 26 -10.69 -5.04 -16.87
C ARG A 26 -10.57 -3.63 -16.28
N VAL A 27 -9.38 -3.04 -16.34
CA VAL A 27 -9.12 -1.68 -15.87
C VAL A 27 -9.89 -0.66 -16.72
N GLU A 28 -9.86 -0.79 -18.06
CA GLU A 28 -10.63 0.08 -18.97
C GLU A 28 -12.14 0.01 -18.70
N ASP A 29 -12.69 -1.20 -18.56
CA ASP A 29 -14.11 -1.39 -18.24
C ASP A 29 -14.47 -0.76 -16.89
N LEU A 30 -13.65 -0.97 -15.86
CA LEU A 30 -13.87 -0.38 -14.54
C LEU A 30 -13.83 1.15 -14.58
N LEU A 31 -12.78 1.73 -15.18
CA LEU A 31 -12.61 3.19 -15.28
C LEU A 31 -13.76 3.85 -16.05
N SER A 32 -14.29 3.18 -17.09
CA SER A 32 -15.43 3.69 -17.86
C SER A 32 -16.72 3.76 -17.05
N ARG A 33 -16.84 2.98 -15.99
CA ARG A 33 -18.02 2.92 -15.11
C ARG A 33 -17.93 3.87 -13.93
N MET A 34 -16.72 4.30 -13.54
CA MET A 34 -16.49 5.12 -12.36
C MET A 34 -16.94 6.57 -12.56
N THR A 35 -17.62 7.11 -11.56
CA THR A 35 -17.85 8.56 -11.44
C THR A 35 -16.57 9.28 -11.06
N MET A 36 -16.57 10.61 -11.13
CA MET A 36 -15.42 11.40 -10.71
C MET A 36 -15.13 11.23 -9.21
N GLU A 37 -16.16 11.21 -8.39
CA GLU A 37 -16.09 11.01 -6.94
C GLU A 37 -15.47 9.65 -6.61
N GLU A 38 -15.90 8.58 -7.28
CA GLU A 38 -15.32 7.25 -7.09
C GLU A 38 -13.84 7.21 -7.49
N LYS A 39 -13.45 7.89 -8.57
CA LYS A 39 -12.03 8.00 -8.97
C LYS A 39 -11.20 8.74 -7.92
N VAL A 40 -11.72 9.84 -7.37
CA VAL A 40 -11.04 10.60 -6.30
C VAL A 40 -10.90 9.76 -5.03
N LEU A 41 -11.95 9.03 -4.63
CA LEU A 41 -11.88 8.14 -3.47
C LEU A 41 -10.91 6.98 -3.66
N GLN A 42 -10.78 6.43 -4.86
CA GLN A 42 -9.78 5.40 -5.16
C GLN A 42 -8.33 5.93 -5.06
N LEU A 43 -8.10 7.22 -5.26
CA LEU A 43 -6.80 7.87 -5.06
C LEU A 43 -6.58 8.34 -3.61
N SER A 44 -7.60 8.24 -2.75
CA SER A 44 -7.53 8.70 -1.36
C SER A 44 -7.08 7.58 -0.44
N GLN A 45 -6.32 7.94 0.59
CA GLN A 45 -5.88 7.06 1.65
C GLN A 45 -6.30 7.61 3.01
N TYR A 46 -7.04 6.81 3.77
CA TYR A 46 -7.44 7.16 5.14
C TYR A 46 -6.61 6.37 6.15
N VAL A 47 -6.74 6.75 7.42
CA VAL A 47 -6.09 6.04 8.53
C VAL A 47 -7.11 5.20 9.25
N ALA A 48 -6.78 3.94 9.55
CA ALA A 48 -7.62 3.04 10.32
C ALA A 48 -6.84 2.16 11.29
N GLY A 49 -7.48 1.73 12.36
CA GLY A 49 -6.94 0.76 13.31
C GLY A 49 -5.99 1.32 14.37
N ARG A 50 -5.76 2.64 14.41
CA ARG A 50 -4.82 3.25 15.38
C ARG A 50 -5.32 3.13 16.82
N ASN A 51 -6.61 3.38 17.05
CA ASN A 51 -7.23 3.40 18.37
C ASN A 51 -8.37 2.37 18.48
N THR A 52 -8.39 1.36 17.62
CA THR A 52 -9.46 0.39 17.56
C THR A 52 -9.30 -0.69 18.62
N ASN A 53 -10.35 -0.96 19.34
CA ASN A 53 -10.50 -2.09 20.23
C ASN A 53 -11.81 -2.84 19.96
N ALA A 54 -12.06 -3.91 20.64
CA ALA A 54 -13.24 -4.75 20.41
C ALA A 54 -14.59 -4.01 20.54
N ASN A 55 -14.63 -2.90 21.29
CA ASN A 55 -15.88 -2.18 21.58
C ASN A 55 -16.23 -1.12 20.50
N ASN A 56 -15.24 -0.63 19.74
CA ASN A 56 -15.43 0.46 18.76
C ASN A 56 -15.22 0.06 17.30
N ILE A 57 -15.01 -1.22 17.00
CA ILE A 57 -14.82 -1.71 15.61
C ILE A 57 -15.95 -1.24 14.69
N GLY A 58 -17.20 -1.34 15.12
CA GLY A 58 -18.36 -0.98 14.31
C GLY A 58 -18.40 0.51 13.97
N GLU A 59 -18.04 1.37 14.90
CA GLU A 59 -17.98 2.82 14.68
C GLU A 59 -16.86 3.18 13.69
N GLU A 60 -15.69 2.58 13.83
CA GLU A 60 -14.58 2.83 12.92
C GLU A 60 -14.90 2.39 11.49
N VAL A 61 -15.49 1.20 11.32
CA VAL A 61 -15.95 0.73 10.00
C VAL A 61 -16.98 1.66 9.38
N LYS A 62 -17.90 2.20 10.20
CA LYS A 62 -18.92 3.14 9.73
C LYS A 62 -18.33 4.43 9.15
N ASN A 63 -17.26 4.93 9.77
CA ASN A 63 -16.62 6.21 9.39
C ASN A 63 -15.72 6.10 8.14
N ILE A 64 -15.41 4.91 7.66
CA ILE A 64 -14.61 4.70 6.45
C ILE A 64 -15.53 4.65 5.24
N PRO A 65 -15.34 5.49 4.19
CA PRO A 65 -16.11 5.39 2.96
C PRO A 65 -15.98 4.00 2.30
N ALA A 66 -17.07 3.47 1.76
CA ALA A 66 -17.05 2.16 1.11
C ALA A 66 -16.21 2.15 -0.19
N GLU A 67 -16.08 3.30 -0.84
CA GLU A 67 -15.36 3.50 -2.11
C GLU A 67 -13.88 3.84 -1.93
N ILE A 68 -13.35 3.86 -0.69
CA ILE A 68 -11.95 4.24 -0.42
C ILE A 68 -10.97 3.28 -1.09
N GLY A 69 -9.92 3.82 -1.73
CA GLY A 69 -8.92 3.00 -2.42
C GLY A 69 -7.92 2.33 -1.48
N ALA A 70 -7.46 3.04 -0.45
CA ALA A 70 -6.43 2.54 0.43
C ALA A 70 -6.57 3.01 1.88
N LEU A 71 -5.95 2.27 2.78
CA LEU A 71 -5.84 2.64 4.19
C LEU A 71 -4.39 2.53 4.68
N LEU A 72 -3.95 3.52 5.45
CA LEU A 72 -2.83 3.36 6.37
C LEU A 72 -3.37 2.62 7.60
N TYR A 73 -3.03 1.34 7.72
CA TYR A 73 -3.68 0.41 8.61
C TYR A 73 -2.78 -0.02 9.77
N TYR A 74 -3.21 0.28 10.99
CA TYR A 74 -2.43 0.03 12.22
C TYR A 74 -2.88 -1.18 13.03
N SER A 75 -4.06 -1.73 12.75
CA SER A 75 -4.58 -2.86 13.52
C SER A 75 -4.09 -4.21 12.98
N THR A 76 -3.97 -5.17 13.88
CA THR A 76 -3.78 -6.59 13.53
C THR A 76 -5.07 -7.39 13.70
N SER A 77 -6.22 -6.73 13.94
CA SER A 77 -7.51 -7.39 14.11
C SER A 77 -8.06 -7.90 12.79
N PRO A 78 -8.22 -9.22 12.62
CA PRO A 78 -8.87 -9.78 11.44
C PRO A 78 -10.33 -9.30 11.30
N GLY A 79 -11.01 -9.10 12.43
CA GLY A 79 -12.41 -8.63 12.45
C GLY A 79 -12.55 -7.25 11.86
N LEU A 80 -11.73 -6.28 12.27
CA LEU A 80 -11.76 -4.92 11.70
C LEU A 80 -11.45 -4.96 10.20
N ARG A 81 -10.37 -5.62 9.80
CA ARG A 81 -9.97 -5.72 8.39
C ARG A 81 -11.07 -6.32 7.52
N ASN A 82 -11.62 -7.43 7.96
CA ASN A 82 -12.64 -8.14 7.19
C ASN A 82 -13.95 -7.34 7.09
N ASN A 83 -14.33 -6.62 8.15
CA ASN A 83 -15.52 -5.77 8.13
C ASN A 83 -15.36 -4.58 7.19
N ILE A 84 -14.17 -3.95 7.16
CA ILE A 84 -13.87 -2.88 6.20
C ILE A 84 -13.92 -3.42 4.77
N GLN A 85 -13.28 -4.56 4.52
CA GLN A 85 -13.29 -5.18 3.19
C GLN A 85 -14.69 -5.59 2.74
N LYS A 86 -15.48 -6.17 3.66
CA LYS A 86 -16.88 -6.52 3.41
C LYS A 86 -17.69 -5.28 3.02
N LYS A 87 -17.55 -4.20 3.79
CA LYS A 87 -18.21 -2.93 3.47
C LYS A 87 -17.87 -2.43 2.06
N ALA A 88 -16.59 -2.41 1.71
CA ALA A 88 -16.16 -1.98 0.38
C ALA A 88 -16.72 -2.86 -0.74
N MET A 89 -16.79 -4.17 -0.53
CA MET A 89 -17.25 -5.12 -1.53
C MET A 89 -18.78 -5.16 -1.67
N GLU A 90 -19.54 -4.95 -0.59
CA GLU A 90 -20.99 -5.15 -0.55
C GLU A 90 -21.79 -3.85 -0.57
N GLU A 91 -21.26 -2.76 0.00
CA GLU A 91 -21.96 -1.48 0.12
C GLU A 91 -21.55 -0.46 -0.96
N SER A 92 -20.36 -0.58 -1.56
CA SER A 92 -19.99 0.29 -2.69
C SER A 92 -20.62 -0.21 -4.00
N ARG A 93 -20.91 0.72 -4.90
CA ARG A 93 -21.56 0.42 -6.18
C ARG A 93 -20.74 -0.51 -7.08
N LEU A 94 -19.42 -0.37 -7.05
CA LEU A 94 -18.52 -1.13 -7.91
C LEU A 94 -17.88 -2.33 -7.22
N GLY A 95 -17.92 -2.40 -5.89
CA GLY A 95 -17.35 -3.49 -5.12
C GLY A 95 -15.85 -3.63 -5.27
N ILE A 96 -15.12 -2.51 -5.25
CA ILE A 96 -13.66 -2.50 -5.37
C ILE A 96 -13.05 -2.79 -3.99
N PRO A 97 -12.13 -3.79 -3.88
CA PRO A 97 -11.46 -4.07 -2.61
C PRO A 97 -10.55 -2.94 -2.16
N VAL A 98 -10.45 -2.71 -0.85
CA VAL A 98 -9.53 -1.74 -0.24
C VAL A 98 -8.12 -2.34 -0.17
N LEU A 99 -7.09 -1.52 -0.42
CA LEU A 99 -5.69 -1.85 -0.17
C LEU A 99 -5.30 -1.45 1.26
N PHE A 100 -4.78 -2.40 2.02
CA PHE A 100 -4.27 -2.17 3.38
C PHE A 100 -2.76 -2.01 3.37
N GLY A 101 -2.28 -0.81 3.72
CA GLY A 101 -0.86 -0.48 3.73
C GLY A 101 -0.34 -0.13 5.12
N HIS A 102 0.97 -0.32 5.32
CA HIS A 102 1.67 0.04 6.54
C HIS A 102 3.15 0.30 6.26
N ASP A 103 3.83 1.05 7.14
CA ASP A 103 5.29 1.20 7.07
C ASP A 103 5.99 -0.05 7.60
N VAL A 104 6.57 -0.85 6.70
CA VAL A 104 7.33 -2.06 7.03
C VAL A 104 8.80 -1.82 6.66
N ILE A 105 9.37 -0.69 7.11
CA ILE A 105 10.65 -0.15 6.63
C ILE A 105 11.83 -1.06 6.97
N HIS A 106 11.89 -1.57 8.19
CA HIS A 106 12.94 -2.49 8.64
C HIS A 106 12.39 -3.65 9.49
N GLY A 107 11.29 -4.22 9.03
CA GLY A 107 10.59 -5.33 9.68
C GLY A 107 9.15 -4.99 10.01
N PHE A 108 8.39 -6.00 10.43
CA PHE A 108 7.00 -5.85 10.86
C PHE A 108 6.84 -6.32 12.31
N ARG A 109 6.75 -7.62 12.57
CA ARG A 109 6.79 -8.17 13.93
C ARG A 109 8.22 -8.44 14.36
N THR A 110 9.01 -9.01 13.47
CA THR A 110 10.47 -9.13 13.64
C THR A 110 11.11 -7.83 13.18
N VAL A 111 11.84 -7.16 14.09
CA VAL A 111 12.54 -5.91 13.82
C VAL A 111 13.97 -6.22 13.40
N TYR A 112 14.35 -5.71 12.23
CA TYR A 112 15.71 -5.77 11.69
C TYR A 112 16.45 -4.45 11.97
N PRO A 113 17.77 -4.38 11.76
CA PRO A 113 18.50 -3.12 11.80
C PRO A 113 17.87 -2.08 10.89
N ILE A 114 17.96 -0.79 11.24
CA ILE A 114 17.47 0.32 10.41
C ILE A 114 18.17 0.34 9.05
N SER A 115 17.57 0.94 8.04
CA SER A 115 18.03 0.86 6.66
C SER A 115 19.49 1.28 6.46
N ILE A 116 19.93 2.37 7.11
CA ILE A 116 21.33 2.81 7.05
C ILE A 116 22.30 1.76 7.63
N ALA A 117 21.91 1.08 8.70
CA ALA A 117 22.71 0.00 9.28
C ALA A 117 22.70 -1.25 8.40
N GLN A 118 21.60 -1.54 7.72
CA GLN A 118 21.54 -2.62 6.72
C GLN A 118 22.50 -2.31 5.55
N ALA A 119 22.58 -1.07 5.09
CA ALA A 119 23.51 -0.65 4.06
C ALA A 119 24.97 -0.87 4.46
N CYS A 120 25.34 -0.69 5.73
CA CYS A 120 26.67 -0.96 6.26
C CYS A 120 27.10 -2.44 6.16
N SER A 121 26.17 -3.35 5.92
CA SER A 121 26.50 -4.75 5.64
C SER A 121 27.17 -4.97 4.29
N TRP A 122 27.04 -4.03 3.35
CA TRP A 122 27.46 -4.15 1.95
C TRP A 122 26.93 -5.41 1.25
N ASN A 123 25.81 -5.96 1.75
CA ASN A 123 25.22 -7.19 1.28
C ASN A 123 23.75 -7.03 0.93
N PRO A 124 23.41 -6.64 -0.31
CA PRO A 124 22.03 -6.48 -0.76
C PRO A 124 21.19 -7.77 -0.61
N THR A 125 21.80 -8.94 -0.73
CA THR A 125 21.10 -10.22 -0.58
C THR A 125 20.57 -10.43 0.83
N LEU A 126 21.24 -9.93 1.86
CA LEU A 126 20.70 -9.95 3.23
C LEU A 126 19.48 -9.08 3.35
N VAL A 127 19.49 -7.89 2.74
CA VAL A 127 18.35 -6.96 2.75
C VAL A 127 17.16 -7.55 1.99
N GLU A 128 17.39 -8.16 0.83
CA GLU A 128 16.34 -8.88 0.08
C GLU A 128 15.67 -9.94 0.97
N LYS A 129 16.46 -10.76 1.65
CA LYS A 129 15.94 -11.79 2.56
C LYS A 129 15.16 -11.21 3.75
N ALA A 130 15.68 -10.16 4.39
CA ALA A 130 15.03 -9.49 5.50
C ALA A 130 13.68 -8.89 5.08
N CYS A 131 13.64 -8.20 3.94
CA CYS A 131 12.41 -7.66 3.36
C CYS A 131 11.39 -8.75 2.99
N GLY A 132 11.84 -9.90 2.47
CA GLY A 132 10.98 -11.04 2.16
C GLY A 132 10.35 -11.67 3.41
N MET A 133 11.11 -11.77 4.51
CA MET A 133 10.57 -12.23 5.79
C MET A 133 9.57 -11.22 6.38
N ALA A 134 9.88 -9.92 6.33
CA ALA A 134 9.00 -8.86 6.78
C ALA A 134 7.70 -8.83 5.94
N ALA A 135 7.81 -8.99 4.62
CA ALA A 135 6.66 -9.08 3.72
C ALA A 135 5.72 -10.23 4.09
N ARG A 136 6.29 -11.40 4.38
CA ARG A 136 5.51 -12.57 4.79
C ARG A 136 4.75 -12.34 6.10
N GLU A 137 5.40 -11.74 7.09
CA GLU A 137 4.74 -11.39 8.36
C GLU A 137 3.62 -10.37 8.14
N ALA A 138 3.87 -9.33 7.35
CA ALA A 138 2.91 -8.30 7.01
C ALA A 138 1.71 -8.88 6.22
N ARG A 139 1.97 -9.74 5.23
CA ARG A 139 0.91 -10.40 4.45
C ARG A 139 0.01 -11.27 5.31
N LEU A 140 0.59 -12.04 6.24
CA LEU A 140 -0.16 -12.86 7.19
C LEU A 140 -0.99 -12.02 8.17
N ALA A 141 -0.58 -10.78 8.44
CA ALA A 141 -1.36 -9.82 9.22
C ALA A 141 -2.44 -9.08 8.40
N GLY A 142 -2.54 -9.37 7.09
CA GLY A 142 -3.56 -8.83 6.21
C GLY A 142 -3.18 -7.55 5.48
N LEU A 143 -1.90 -7.19 5.43
CA LEU A 143 -1.40 -6.07 4.64
C LEU A 143 -1.19 -6.47 3.18
N ASP A 144 -1.42 -5.53 2.27
CA ASP A 144 -1.32 -5.71 0.83
C ASP A 144 -0.12 -4.95 0.24
N TRP A 145 0.33 -3.86 0.91
CA TRP A 145 1.48 -3.08 0.48
C TRP A 145 2.21 -2.42 1.64
N THR A 146 3.47 -2.05 1.40
CA THR A 146 4.28 -1.29 2.36
C THR A 146 4.68 0.05 1.78
N PHE A 147 4.80 1.08 2.64
CA PHE A 147 5.35 2.39 2.27
C PHE A 147 6.88 2.38 2.36
N SER A 148 7.51 1.40 1.75
CA SER A 148 8.95 1.13 1.74
C SER A 148 9.39 0.60 0.37
N PRO A 149 10.68 0.76 0.00
CA PRO A 149 11.79 1.38 0.74
C PRO A 149 11.86 2.91 0.63
N VAL A 150 12.58 3.53 1.58
CA VAL A 150 12.97 4.94 1.49
C VAL A 150 14.26 5.03 0.69
N ILE A 151 14.20 5.65 -0.49
CA ILE A 151 15.30 5.68 -1.46
C ILE A 151 15.89 7.09 -1.68
N VAL A 152 15.65 7.98 -0.73
CA VAL A 152 16.15 9.34 -0.80
C VAL A 152 17.65 9.37 -0.54
N VAL A 153 18.39 10.09 -1.39
CA VAL A 153 19.81 10.33 -1.21
C VAL A 153 19.98 11.39 -0.12
N ALA A 154 20.44 10.98 1.06
CA ALA A 154 20.63 11.87 2.20
C ALA A 154 21.88 12.73 1.99
N ARG A 155 21.72 14.07 1.95
CA ARG A 155 22.84 15.01 1.73
C ARG A 155 23.38 15.61 3.03
N ASP A 156 22.51 15.81 4.03
CA ASP A 156 22.90 16.40 5.31
C ASP A 156 22.76 15.37 6.43
N PRO A 157 23.85 14.99 7.11
CA PRO A 157 23.80 13.98 8.17
C PRO A 157 23.00 14.42 9.42
N ARG A 158 22.66 15.69 9.54
CA ARG A 158 21.81 16.21 10.63
C ARG A 158 20.33 15.91 10.39
N TRP A 159 19.94 15.55 9.15
CA TRP A 159 18.56 15.21 8.84
C TRP A 159 18.13 13.90 9.55
N GLY A 160 17.10 13.96 10.38
CA GLY A 160 16.69 12.83 11.22
C GLY A 160 16.30 11.57 10.44
N ARG A 161 15.83 11.72 9.19
CA ARG A 161 15.42 10.58 8.35
C ARG A 161 16.55 9.94 7.54
N VAL A 162 17.79 10.35 7.73
CA VAL A 162 18.98 9.64 7.22
C VAL A 162 18.92 8.15 7.61
N SER A 163 18.43 7.85 8.80
CA SER A 163 18.31 6.48 9.33
C SER A 163 17.40 5.55 8.51
N GLU A 164 16.45 6.11 7.75
CA GLU A 164 15.47 5.34 6.98
C GLU A 164 15.96 4.97 5.57
N GLY A 165 16.95 5.69 5.04
CA GLY A 165 17.54 5.45 3.72
C GLY A 165 18.81 4.61 3.76
N TYR A 166 19.44 4.42 2.60
CA TYR A 166 20.65 3.61 2.45
C TYR A 166 21.94 4.46 2.31
N GLY A 167 21.88 5.76 2.64
CA GLY A 167 23.03 6.65 2.70
C GLY A 167 23.01 7.77 1.68
N GLU A 168 24.21 8.32 1.41
CA GLU A 168 24.42 9.52 0.59
C GLU A 168 24.78 9.23 -0.88
N ASP A 169 25.07 7.97 -1.19
CA ASP A 169 25.46 7.57 -2.55
C ASP A 169 24.27 7.07 -3.37
N PRO A 170 24.00 7.64 -4.55
CA PRO A 170 22.89 7.24 -5.40
C PRO A 170 22.97 5.79 -5.88
N TYR A 171 24.16 5.28 -6.17
CA TYR A 171 24.36 3.91 -6.64
C TYR A 171 24.01 2.91 -5.52
N THR A 172 24.54 3.13 -4.33
CA THR A 172 24.24 2.30 -3.15
C THR A 172 22.74 2.30 -2.85
N ASN A 173 22.10 3.48 -2.83
CA ASN A 173 20.65 3.57 -2.67
C ASN A 173 19.91 2.74 -3.74
N GLY A 174 20.31 2.82 -5.00
CA GLY A 174 19.69 2.08 -6.10
C GLY A 174 19.80 0.57 -5.93
N VAL A 175 20.98 0.07 -5.57
CA VAL A 175 21.23 -1.37 -5.36
C VAL A 175 20.42 -1.92 -4.20
N PHE A 176 20.41 -1.24 -3.05
CA PHE A 176 19.65 -1.67 -1.88
C PHE A 176 18.13 -1.49 -2.06
N ALA A 177 17.70 -0.44 -2.79
CA ALA A 177 16.32 -0.25 -3.17
C ALA A 177 15.80 -1.42 -4.02
N ALA A 178 16.54 -1.83 -5.04
CA ALA A 178 16.18 -2.97 -5.89
C ALA A 178 16.09 -4.27 -5.09
N ALA A 179 17.03 -4.52 -4.19
CA ALA A 179 17.01 -5.67 -3.29
C ALA A 179 15.78 -5.66 -2.36
N SER A 180 15.45 -4.49 -1.81
CA SER A 180 14.28 -4.33 -0.92
C SER A 180 12.97 -4.58 -1.67
N VAL A 181 12.79 -3.98 -2.84
CA VAL A 181 11.61 -4.18 -3.68
C VAL A 181 11.45 -5.66 -4.03
N LYS A 182 12.55 -6.30 -4.44
CA LYS A 182 12.56 -7.72 -4.78
C LYS A 182 12.19 -8.58 -3.57
N GLY A 183 12.69 -8.25 -2.38
CA GLY A 183 12.33 -8.92 -1.14
C GLY A 183 10.86 -8.76 -0.80
N TYR A 184 10.31 -7.53 -0.84
CA TYR A 184 8.89 -7.30 -0.53
C TYR A 184 7.94 -7.94 -1.54
N GLN A 185 8.23 -7.84 -2.84
CA GLN A 185 7.33 -8.26 -3.91
C GLN A 185 7.53 -9.70 -4.38
N GLY A 186 8.72 -10.28 -4.14
CA GLY A 186 9.07 -11.57 -4.72
C GLY A 186 8.90 -11.60 -6.23
N ASP A 187 8.72 -12.78 -6.77
CA ASP A 187 8.46 -12.98 -8.21
C ASP A 187 6.96 -12.92 -8.55
N ASN A 188 6.08 -13.01 -7.55
CA ASN A 188 4.63 -13.04 -7.76
C ASN A 188 3.86 -12.56 -6.53
N LEU A 189 3.21 -11.39 -6.63
CA LEU A 189 2.37 -10.84 -5.57
C LEU A 189 1.12 -11.68 -5.26
N ALA A 190 0.70 -12.57 -6.16
CA ALA A 190 -0.44 -13.44 -5.95
C ALA A 190 -0.13 -14.72 -5.15
N ASP A 191 1.12 -14.92 -4.72
CA ASP A 191 1.55 -16.10 -4.00
C ASP A 191 1.08 -16.17 -2.53
N GLY A 192 0.48 -15.09 -2.04
CA GLY A 192 0.00 -14.98 -0.65
C GLY A 192 1.10 -14.77 0.40
N LYS A 193 2.35 -14.52 0.00
CA LYS A 193 3.51 -14.36 0.89
C LYS A 193 4.16 -12.99 0.78
N HIS A 194 3.91 -12.27 -0.31
CA HIS A 194 4.53 -11.01 -0.63
C HIS A 194 3.52 -9.84 -0.60
N ILE A 195 4.03 -8.63 -0.53
CA ILE A 195 3.26 -7.38 -0.53
C ILE A 195 3.86 -6.41 -1.53
N ALA A 196 3.06 -5.49 -2.06
CA ALA A 196 3.57 -4.46 -2.95
C ALA A 196 4.51 -3.51 -2.21
N ALA A 197 5.60 -3.10 -2.85
CA ALA A 197 6.52 -2.08 -2.37
C ALA A 197 6.11 -0.69 -2.89
N CYS A 198 6.52 0.35 -2.17
CA CYS A 198 6.32 1.74 -2.57
C CYS A 198 7.64 2.51 -2.38
N LEU A 199 8.30 2.80 -3.49
CA LEU A 199 9.50 3.63 -3.48
C LEU A 199 9.14 5.05 -3.07
N LYS A 200 9.75 5.59 -2.02
CA LYS A 200 9.46 6.93 -1.51
C LYS A 200 10.75 7.69 -1.14
N HIS A 201 10.79 9.01 -1.14
CA HIS A 201 9.71 9.93 -1.49
C HIS A 201 10.06 10.60 -2.82
N TYR A 202 9.14 10.62 -3.75
CA TYR A 202 9.32 11.33 -5.01
C TYR A 202 8.97 12.82 -4.78
N ILE A 203 9.92 13.74 -4.90
CA ILE A 203 11.34 13.67 -5.22
C ILE A 203 12.08 14.75 -4.43
N GLY A 204 13.40 14.55 -4.18
CA GLY A 204 14.27 15.57 -3.60
C GLY A 204 14.26 15.66 -2.07
N TYR A 205 13.46 14.85 -1.38
CA TYR A 205 13.26 14.94 0.07
C TYR A 205 14.54 14.79 0.92
N GLY A 206 15.54 14.03 0.43
CA GLY A 206 16.84 13.87 1.10
C GLY A 206 17.79 15.08 0.97
N ALA A 207 17.40 16.10 0.20
CA ALA A 207 18.19 17.31 -0.01
C ALA A 207 17.76 18.49 0.89
N SER A 208 17.01 18.22 1.97
CA SER A 208 16.51 19.22 2.90
C SER A 208 17.59 20.14 3.44
N GLU A 209 17.38 21.46 3.37
CA GLU A 209 18.35 22.46 3.83
C GLU A 209 18.63 22.35 5.33
N ALA A 210 19.90 22.44 5.71
CA ALA A 210 20.37 22.43 7.10
C ALA A 210 19.89 21.22 7.93
N GLY A 211 19.53 20.12 7.28
CA GLY A 211 19.03 18.90 7.93
C GLY A 211 17.64 19.05 8.56
N ARG A 212 16.90 20.10 8.22
CA ARG A 212 15.55 20.32 8.74
C ARG A 212 14.53 19.60 7.87
N ASP A 213 13.51 19.06 8.50
CA ASP A 213 12.39 18.46 7.81
C ASP A 213 11.36 19.50 7.37
N TYR A 214 10.65 19.24 6.26
CA TYR A 214 9.59 20.10 5.71
C TYR A 214 10.02 21.56 5.43
N VAL A 215 11.25 21.75 4.99
CA VAL A 215 11.79 23.04 4.53
C VAL A 215 12.20 22.98 3.06
N TYR A 216 12.89 23.99 2.58
CA TYR A 216 13.39 24.04 1.20
C TYR A 216 14.34 22.88 0.87
N THR A 217 14.32 22.46 -0.41
CA THR A 217 15.21 21.47 -1.00
C THR A 217 15.77 21.97 -2.32
#